data_5ec1b5df114cd10f9d1a64a6f6e782a6
#
_entry.id   5ec1b5df114cd10f9d1a64a6f6e782a6
#
_cell.length_a   1.000
_cell.length_b   1.000
_cell.length_c   1.000
_cell.angle_alpha   90.00
_cell.angle_beta   90.00
_cell.angle_gamma   90.00
#
_symmetry.space_group_name_H-M   'P 1'
#
loop_
_entity.id
_entity.type
_entity.pdbx_description
1 polymer ?
#
loop_
_entity_poly.entity_id
_entity_poly.type
_entity_poly.pdbx_seq_one_letter_code
_entity_poly.pdbx_strand_id
1 'polypeptide(L)'
;MRSATLLALVATLGVVSAYCPNGCSGHGTCQAASTSTGTVKDSCKCFTHLDGGSTPVAAWTGADCSLRTCPRAGAWAAAPASTNDHVSGANFVECANRGTCDRKSGTCACATGYAGAACQRSICPNDCNGHGICETQKQLADDYSHNAEDASLSGQFAVPDAAKDCTDCVGTPNAGATYDDAWDASRTVGCKCDSGFQGPACSL
;
A
#
# COMPACT_ATOMS: atom_id res chain seq x y z
N MET A 1 18.33 -31.18 -77.02
CA MET A 1 18.76 -30.57 -75.76
C MET A 1 17.63 -29.61 -75.29
N ARG A 2 16.83 -30.02 -74.27
CA ARG A 2 15.72 -29.21 -73.76
C ARG A 2 16.16 -28.65 -72.43
N SER A 3 16.29 -27.31 -72.38
CA SER A 3 16.64 -26.56 -71.18
C SER A 3 15.39 -26.42 -70.31
N ALA A 4 15.41 -26.98 -69.11
CA ALA A 4 14.37 -26.84 -68.16
C ALA A 4 14.68 -25.62 -67.28
N THR A 5 13.86 -24.58 -67.39
CA THR A 5 13.93 -23.37 -66.52
C THR A 5 13.23 -23.65 -65.24
N LEU A 6 13.98 -23.74 -64.12
CA LEU A 6 13.44 -23.84 -62.81
C LEU A 6 12.93 -22.43 -62.34
N LEU A 7 11.62 -22.26 -62.24
CA LEU A 7 11.06 -21.10 -61.59
C LEU A 7 11.16 -21.31 -60.06
N ALA A 8 12.04 -20.56 -59.41
CA ALA A 8 12.07 -20.48 -57.96
C ALA A 8 10.90 -19.62 -57.45
N LEU A 9 9.92 -20.27 -56.83
CA LEU A 9 8.85 -19.59 -56.10
C LEU A 9 9.44 -19.01 -54.78
N VAL A 10 9.72 -17.71 -54.78
CA VAL A 10 10.03 -17.00 -53.51
C VAL A 10 8.73 -16.78 -52.78
N ALA A 11 8.48 -17.63 -51.79
CA ALA A 11 7.40 -17.42 -50.84
C ALA A 11 7.77 -16.23 -49.92
N THR A 12 7.22 -15.05 -50.20
CA THR A 12 7.27 -13.93 -49.25
C THR A 12 6.42 -14.28 -48.04
N LEU A 13 7.09 -14.73 -46.99
CA LEU A 13 6.47 -14.81 -45.68
C LEU A 13 6.11 -13.37 -45.25
N GLY A 14 4.85 -13.01 -45.44
CA GLY A 14 4.31 -11.76 -44.92
C GLY A 14 4.44 -11.78 -43.40
N VAL A 15 5.35 -10.97 -42.90
CA VAL A 15 5.41 -10.71 -41.44
C VAL A 15 4.12 -9.98 -41.07
N VAL A 16 3.18 -10.70 -40.50
CA VAL A 16 2.01 -10.07 -39.91
C VAL A 16 2.50 -9.25 -38.70
N SER A 17 2.70 -7.96 -38.91
CA SER A 17 3.08 -7.06 -37.84
C SER A 17 1.84 -6.88 -36.94
N ALA A 18 1.92 -7.36 -35.70
CA ALA A 18 0.90 -7.12 -34.70
C ALA A 18 0.75 -5.60 -34.49
N TYR A 19 -0.46 -5.10 -34.69
CA TYR A 19 -0.75 -3.67 -34.51
C TYR A 19 -1.40 -3.42 -33.16
N CYS A 20 -0.57 -3.08 -32.20
CA CYS A 20 -1.05 -2.69 -30.87
C CYS A 20 -1.36 -1.19 -30.80
N PRO A 21 -2.37 -0.81 -29.98
CA PRO A 21 -2.71 0.59 -29.78
C PRO A 21 -1.48 1.40 -29.38
N ASN A 22 -1.24 2.50 -30.09
CA ASN A 22 -0.18 3.47 -29.81
C ASN A 22 1.22 2.85 -29.60
N GLY A 23 1.49 1.66 -30.23
CA GLY A 23 2.75 0.93 -30.02
C GLY A 23 3.03 0.60 -28.55
N CYS A 24 1.96 0.38 -27.75
CA CYS A 24 2.01 0.19 -26.29
C CYS A 24 2.69 1.35 -25.55
N SER A 25 2.70 2.54 -26.14
CA SER A 25 3.28 3.79 -25.58
C SER A 25 4.75 3.64 -25.14
N GLY A 26 5.46 2.62 -25.63
CA GLY A 26 6.81 2.27 -25.16
C GLY A 26 6.88 1.65 -23.77
N HIS A 27 5.74 1.36 -23.13
CA HIS A 27 5.64 0.85 -21.77
C HIS A 27 5.06 -0.57 -21.69
N GLY A 28 5.14 -1.29 -22.79
CA GLY A 28 4.65 -2.67 -22.87
C GLY A 28 5.15 -3.37 -24.14
N THR A 29 4.84 -4.65 -24.24
CA THR A 29 5.09 -5.49 -25.40
C THR A 29 3.79 -5.76 -26.12
N CYS A 30 3.82 -5.63 -27.46
CA CYS A 30 2.70 -5.98 -28.29
C CYS A 30 2.58 -7.50 -28.39
N GLN A 31 1.45 -8.03 -28.00
CA GLN A 31 1.11 -9.45 -28.14
C GLN A 31 0.16 -9.61 -29.32
N ALA A 32 0.61 -10.39 -30.32
CA ALA A 32 -0.22 -10.76 -31.46
C ALA A 32 -1.43 -11.60 -30.98
N ALA A 33 -2.56 -11.38 -31.60
CA ALA A 33 -3.74 -12.20 -31.37
C ALA A 33 -3.46 -13.67 -31.65
N SER A 34 -3.81 -14.54 -30.70
CA SER A 34 -3.75 -15.99 -30.93
C SER A 34 -4.92 -16.42 -31.81
N THR A 35 -4.61 -16.99 -32.97
CA THR A 35 -5.60 -17.39 -33.97
C THR A 35 -6.40 -18.64 -33.59
N SER A 36 -6.10 -19.27 -32.47
CA SER A 36 -6.73 -20.57 -32.09
C SER A 36 -8.15 -20.47 -31.54
N THR A 37 -8.63 -19.29 -31.20
CA THR A 37 -9.99 -19.13 -30.59
C THR A 37 -10.79 -17.91 -31.07
N GLY A 38 -10.52 -17.40 -32.28
CA GLY A 38 -11.36 -16.37 -32.92
C GLY A 38 -11.40 -15.02 -32.22
N THR A 39 -11.02 -13.95 -32.92
CA THR A 39 -11.26 -12.54 -32.59
C THR A 39 -10.61 -11.99 -31.30
N VAL A 40 -9.38 -12.35 -31.00
CA VAL A 40 -8.59 -11.56 -30.06
C VAL A 40 -7.82 -10.50 -30.85
N LYS A 41 -8.11 -9.24 -30.62
CA LYS A 41 -7.32 -8.13 -31.18
C LYS A 41 -5.94 -8.13 -30.54
N ASP A 42 -4.93 -7.69 -31.29
CA ASP A 42 -3.61 -7.42 -30.73
C ASP A 42 -3.73 -6.56 -29.47
N SER A 43 -3.02 -6.94 -28.44
CA SER A 43 -3.13 -6.30 -27.11
C SER A 43 -1.76 -5.97 -26.55
N CYS A 44 -1.70 -4.92 -25.77
CA CYS A 44 -0.48 -4.55 -25.05
C CYS A 44 -0.40 -5.30 -23.72
N LYS A 45 0.73 -5.96 -23.50
CA LYS A 45 1.13 -6.43 -22.17
C LYS A 45 2.04 -5.39 -21.56
N CYS A 46 1.52 -4.65 -20.59
CA CYS A 46 2.26 -3.58 -19.93
C CYS A 46 3.40 -4.12 -19.06
N PHE A 47 4.46 -3.32 -18.93
CA PHE A 47 5.57 -3.65 -18.06
C PHE A 47 5.15 -3.70 -16.61
N THR A 48 5.84 -4.54 -15.85
CA THR A 48 5.60 -4.74 -14.42
C THR A 48 6.80 -4.30 -13.60
N HIS A 49 6.61 -4.03 -12.32
CA HIS A 49 7.64 -3.82 -11.31
C HIS A 49 7.33 -4.65 -10.06
N LEU A 50 8.28 -4.76 -9.16
CA LEU A 50 8.07 -5.36 -7.84
C LEU A 50 7.64 -4.26 -6.87
N ASP A 51 6.48 -4.41 -6.27
CA ASP A 51 5.89 -3.46 -5.33
C ASP A 51 6.15 -3.91 -3.89
N GLY A 52 7.40 -3.81 -3.46
CA GLY A 52 7.83 -4.18 -2.10
C GLY A 52 7.67 -5.65 -1.73
N GLY A 53 7.13 -6.47 -2.62
CA GLY A 53 6.90 -7.90 -2.46
C GLY A 53 7.53 -8.72 -3.60
N SER A 54 7.33 -10.04 -3.54
CA SER A 54 7.84 -10.96 -4.57
C SER A 54 6.94 -11.03 -5.82
N THR A 55 5.74 -10.47 -5.78
CA THR A 55 4.76 -10.55 -6.86
C THR A 55 4.88 -9.34 -7.78
N PRO A 56 5.14 -9.55 -9.09
CA PRO A 56 5.16 -8.44 -10.04
C PRO A 56 3.77 -7.81 -10.18
N VAL A 57 3.70 -6.50 -10.11
CA VAL A 57 2.49 -5.71 -10.37
C VAL A 57 2.67 -4.85 -11.60
N ALA A 58 1.59 -4.52 -12.29
CA ALA A 58 1.67 -3.66 -13.47
C ALA A 58 2.21 -2.27 -13.07
N ALA A 59 3.23 -1.78 -13.77
CA ALA A 59 3.75 -0.42 -13.64
C ALA A 59 2.94 0.57 -14.47
N TRP A 60 2.30 0.06 -15.51
CA TRP A 60 1.49 0.80 -16.46
C TRP A 60 0.18 0.08 -16.70
N THR A 61 -0.85 0.81 -17.09
CA THR A 61 -2.19 0.29 -17.35
C THR A 61 -2.82 1.03 -18.54
N GLY A 62 -4.03 0.64 -18.90
CA GLY A 62 -4.70 1.13 -20.09
C GLY A 62 -4.48 0.21 -21.29
N ALA A 63 -5.31 0.37 -22.33
CA ALA A 63 -5.27 -0.47 -23.52
C ALA A 63 -3.93 -0.35 -24.29
N ASP A 64 -3.25 0.77 -24.13
CA ASP A 64 -1.98 1.13 -24.75
C ASP A 64 -0.83 1.33 -23.76
N CYS A 65 -1.02 0.95 -22.50
CA CYS A 65 -0.03 1.14 -21.44
C CYS A 65 0.43 2.60 -21.25
N SER A 66 -0.43 3.59 -21.54
CA SER A 66 -0.08 5.01 -21.41
C SER A 66 -0.29 5.55 -19.99
N LEU A 67 -1.05 4.85 -19.16
CA LEU A 67 -1.44 5.28 -17.83
C LEU A 67 -0.52 4.65 -16.78
N ARG A 68 -0.05 5.46 -15.84
CA ARG A 68 0.74 4.97 -14.71
C ARG A 68 -0.15 4.31 -13.66
N THR A 69 0.39 3.32 -12.98
CA THR A 69 -0.17 2.81 -11.72
C THR A 69 0.41 3.60 -10.55
N CYS A 70 -0.32 3.63 -9.44
CA CYS A 70 0.11 4.32 -8.23
C CYS A 70 0.71 3.34 -7.21
N PRO A 71 1.49 3.85 -6.25
CA PRO A 71 1.99 3.06 -5.14
C PRO A 71 0.87 2.31 -4.42
N ARG A 72 1.18 1.08 -4.01
CA ARG A 72 0.26 0.17 -3.34
C ARG A 72 0.69 -0.06 -1.91
N ALA A 73 -0.27 -0.23 -1.05
CA ALA A 73 -0.05 -0.66 0.33
C ALA A 73 -1.23 -1.48 0.81
N GLY A 74 -1.12 -2.06 1.98
CA GLY A 74 -2.21 -2.79 2.59
C GLY A 74 -3.46 -1.92 2.69
N ALA A 75 -4.60 -2.46 2.26
CA ALA A 75 -5.86 -1.74 2.28
C ALA A 75 -6.27 -1.37 3.71
N TRP A 76 -6.78 -0.15 3.91
CA TRP A 76 -7.44 0.23 5.16
C TRP A 76 -8.79 -0.46 5.34
N ALA A 77 -9.44 -0.75 4.24
CA ALA A 77 -10.68 -1.51 4.20
C ALA A 77 -10.69 -2.34 2.92
N ALA A 78 -10.97 -3.62 3.05
CA ALA A 78 -11.10 -4.55 1.95
C ALA A 78 -12.31 -5.45 2.19
N ALA A 79 -12.88 -5.99 1.11
CA ALA A 79 -13.86 -7.03 1.25
C ALA A 79 -13.19 -8.27 1.86
N PRO A 80 -13.78 -8.90 2.88
CA PRO A 80 -13.21 -10.11 3.47
C PRO A 80 -13.16 -11.24 2.43
N ALA A 81 -12.07 -11.96 2.41
CA ALA A 81 -11.92 -13.12 1.54
C ALA A 81 -12.70 -14.33 2.05
N SER A 82 -13.03 -14.36 3.33
CA SER A 82 -13.83 -15.41 3.99
C SER A 82 -14.58 -14.83 5.19
N THR A 83 -15.51 -15.61 5.75
CA THR A 83 -16.30 -15.23 6.93
C THR A 83 -15.46 -14.97 8.19
N ASN A 84 -14.24 -15.49 8.23
CA ASN A 84 -13.31 -15.35 9.36
C ASN A 84 -12.11 -14.45 9.03
N ASP A 85 -12.18 -13.73 7.92
CA ASP A 85 -11.11 -12.81 7.53
C ASP A 85 -11.30 -11.47 8.26
N HIS A 86 -10.50 -11.26 9.29
CA HIS A 86 -10.45 -10.03 10.08
C HIS A 86 -9.23 -9.16 9.71
N VAL A 87 -8.40 -9.63 8.79
CA VAL A 87 -7.12 -8.99 8.49
C VAL A 87 -7.31 -7.89 7.45
N SER A 88 -7.62 -6.70 7.90
CA SER A 88 -7.41 -5.49 7.09
C SER A 88 -5.92 -5.36 6.78
N GLY A 89 -5.58 -4.93 5.59
CA GLY A 89 -4.18 -4.69 5.22
C GLY A 89 -3.44 -5.87 4.58
N ALA A 90 -3.98 -7.08 4.56
CA ALA A 90 -3.39 -8.21 3.86
C ALA A 90 -3.41 -8.01 2.33
N ASN A 91 -4.38 -7.29 1.80
CA ASN A 91 -4.52 -7.02 0.39
C ASN A 91 -3.83 -5.70 0.03
N PHE A 92 -2.76 -5.78 -0.76
CA PHE A 92 -2.10 -4.60 -1.31
C PHE A 92 -2.95 -4.00 -2.44
N VAL A 93 -3.37 -2.76 -2.26
CA VAL A 93 -4.18 -2.01 -3.23
C VAL A 93 -3.60 -0.64 -3.50
N GLU A 94 -3.91 -0.07 -4.64
CA GLU A 94 -3.48 1.29 -4.97
C GLU A 94 -4.01 2.29 -3.95
N CYS A 95 -3.13 3.20 -3.52
CA CYS A 95 -3.42 4.24 -2.56
C CYS A 95 -4.09 3.72 -1.27
N ALA A 96 -3.86 2.44 -0.92
CA ALA A 96 -4.40 1.76 0.26
C ALA A 96 -5.93 1.90 0.43
N ASN A 97 -6.70 2.13 -0.64
CA ASN A 97 -8.12 2.49 -0.63
C ASN A 97 -8.44 3.78 0.17
N ARG A 98 -7.46 4.67 0.35
CA ARG A 98 -7.61 5.97 1.05
C ARG A 98 -7.06 7.14 0.24
N GLY A 99 -7.09 7.01 -1.07
CA GLY A 99 -6.71 8.05 -1.99
C GLY A 99 -7.14 7.74 -3.41
N THR A 100 -6.97 8.73 -4.29
CA THR A 100 -7.23 8.62 -5.72
C THR A 100 -5.91 8.61 -6.46
N CYS A 101 -5.75 7.67 -7.38
CA CYS A 101 -4.55 7.60 -8.22
C CYS A 101 -4.62 8.60 -9.36
N ASP A 102 -3.66 9.52 -9.43
CA ASP A 102 -3.42 10.30 -10.63
C ASP A 102 -2.65 9.46 -11.65
N ARG A 103 -3.34 9.00 -12.66
CA ARG A 103 -2.81 8.13 -13.71
C ARG A 103 -1.74 8.80 -14.59
N LYS A 104 -1.65 10.11 -14.58
CA LYS A 104 -0.65 10.86 -15.36
C LYS A 104 0.69 10.89 -14.65
N SER A 105 0.69 11.23 -13.38
CA SER A 105 1.89 11.32 -12.56
C SER A 105 2.27 10.00 -11.89
N GLY A 106 1.31 9.11 -11.64
CA GLY A 106 1.49 7.89 -10.86
C GLY A 106 1.56 8.15 -9.35
N THR A 107 0.96 9.23 -8.88
CA THR A 107 0.95 9.62 -7.46
C THR A 107 -0.43 9.49 -6.86
N CYS A 108 -0.48 9.16 -5.57
CA CYS A 108 -1.73 9.11 -4.83
C CYS A 108 -2.09 10.49 -4.26
N ALA A 109 -3.29 10.96 -4.56
CA ALA A 109 -3.93 12.05 -3.82
C ALA A 109 -4.69 11.44 -2.64
N CYS A 110 -4.13 11.55 -1.43
CA CYS A 110 -4.70 10.94 -0.24
C CYS A 110 -5.97 11.66 0.22
N ALA A 111 -6.93 10.89 0.73
CA ALA A 111 -8.08 11.42 1.42
C ALA A 111 -7.66 12.12 2.72
N THR A 112 -8.49 13.05 3.19
CA THR A 112 -8.26 13.77 4.45
C THR A 112 -8.04 12.77 5.61
N GLY A 113 -7.00 12.99 6.39
CA GLY A 113 -6.64 12.13 7.50
C GLY A 113 -5.65 11.02 7.14
N TYR A 114 -5.21 10.95 5.88
CA TYR A 114 -4.25 9.94 5.42
C TYR A 114 -3.04 10.56 4.75
N ALA A 115 -1.90 9.91 4.85
CA ALA A 115 -0.62 10.34 4.33
C ALA A 115 0.26 9.16 3.87
N GLY A 116 1.41 9.51 3.30
CA GLY A 116 2.37 8.58 2.72
C GLY A 116 2.18 8.41 1.22
N ALA A 117 3.18 7.84 0.55
CA ALA A 117 3.18 7.70 -0.91
C ALA A 117 1.98 6.87 -1.43
N ALA A 118 1.52 5.91 -0.65
CA ALA A 118 0.35 5.07 -0.94
C ALA A 118 -0.82 5.32 0.03
N CYS A 119 -0.88 6.46 0.72
CA CYS A 119 -1.89 6.78 1.72
C CYS A 119 -2.00 5.73 2.84
N GLN A 120 -0.89 5.11 3.16
CA GLN A 120 -0.81 3.96 4.06
C GLN A 120 -0.74 4.32 5.54
N ARG A 121 -0.64 5.60 5.88
CA ARG A 121 -0.58 6.08 7.27
C ARG A 121 -1.70 7.07 7.55
N SER A 122 -2.21 7.07 8.76
CA SER A 122 -3.04 8.18 9.24
C SER A 122 -2.15 9.40 9.55
N ILE A 123 -2.77 10.54 9.82
CA ILE A 123 -2.10 11.75 10.27
C ILE A 123 -2.57 12.10 11.68
N CYS A 124 -1.72 12.77 12.45
CA CYS A 124 -2.11 13.26 13.76
C CYS A 124 -3.09 14.44 13.64
N PRO A 125 -4.08 14.52 14.54
CA PRO A 125 -5.02 15.65 14.54
C PRO A 125 -4.27 16.98 14.70
N ASN A 126 -4.52 17.92 13.79
CA ASN A 126 -3.94 19.26 13.80
C ASN A 126 -2.41 19.30 13.99
N ASP A 127 -1.70 18.27 13.53
CA ASP A 127 -0.25 18.14 13.74
C ASP A 127 0.13 18.32 15.23
N CYS A 128 -0.65 17.70 16.12
CA CYS A 128 -0.52 17.79 17.57
C CYS A 128 -0.56 19.24 18.11
N ASN A 129 -1.12 20.19 17.36
CA ASN A 129 -1.11 21.63 17.63
C ASN A 129 0.29 22.24 17.88
N GLY A 130 1.35 21.57 17.46
CA GLY A 130 2.72 21.98 17.74
C GLY A 130 3.15 21.79 19.22
N HIS A 131 2.38 21.06 20.00
CA HIS A 131 2.61 20.76 21.41
C HIS A 131 2.80 19.26 21.66
N GLY A 132 3.44 18.58 20.73
CA GLY A 132 3.72 17.16 20.83
C GLY A 132 4.31 16.59 19.53
N ILE A 133 4.62 15.31 19.57
CA ILE A 133 5.20 14.58 18.48
C ILE A 133 4.18 13.57 17.95
N CYS A 134 4.08 13.48 16.62
CA CYS A 134 3.21 12.49 15.97
C CYS A 134 3.96 11.16 15.86
N GLU A 135 3.53 10.15 16.59
CA GLU A 135 4.16 8.83 16.66
C GLU A 135 3.21 7.73 16.20
N THR A 136 3.77 6.63 15.70
CA THR A 136 3.01 5.44 15.36
C THR A 136 2.51 4.74 16.62
N GLN A 137 1.46 3.91 16.48
CA GLN A 137 0.93 3.14 17.59
C GLN A 137 2.00 2.24 18.23
N LYS A 138 2.91 1.68 17.41
CA LYS A 138 4.04 0.93 17.91
C LYS A 138 4.97 1.79 18.78
N GLN A 139 5.37 2.97 18.29
CA GLN A 139 6.25 3.89 19.04
C GLN A 139 5.60 4.32 20.36
N LEU A 140 4.32 4.66 20.33
CA LEU A 140 3.57 5.00 21.55
C LEU A 140 3.55 3.83 22.55
N ALA A 141 3.40 2.59 22.08
CA ALA A 141 3.42 1.42 22.95
C ALA A 141 4.81 1.15 23.51
N ASP A 142 5.87 1.30 22.70
CA ASP A 142 7.26 1.15 23.12
C ASP A 142 7.62 2.20 24.19
N ASP A 143 7.25 3.46 23.97
CA ASP A 143 7.47 4.54 24.92
C ASP A 143 6.73 4.32 26.26
N TYR A 144 5.50 3.80 26.18
CA TYR A 144 4.74 3.47 27.37
C TYR A 144 5.42 2.37 28.19
N SER A 145 5.96 1.34 27.52
CA SER A 145 6.65 0.24 28.20
C SER A 145 7.94 0.69 28.89
N HIS A 146 8.70 1.59 28.26
CA HIS A 146 9.94 2.12 28.82
C HIS A 146 9.69 3.10 29.98
N ASN A 147 8.63 3.90 29.90
CA ASN A 147 8.30 4.85 30.95
C ASN A 147 7.63 4.20 32.18
N ALA A 148 7.12 2.99 32.07
CA ALA A 148 6.58 2.24 33.19
C ALA A 148 7.66 1.79 34.19
N GLU A 149 8.93 1.72 33.75
CA GLU A 149 10.07 1.41 34.62
C GLU A 149 10.56 2.64 35.44
N ASP A 150 10.25 3.85 34.97
CA ASP A 150 10.59 5.08 35.69
C ASP A 150 9.41 5.54 36.56
N ALA A 151 9.36 5.04 37.78
CA ALA A 151 8.32 5.36 38.75
C ALA A 151 8.23 6.88 39.10
N SER A 152 9.18 7.69 38.60
CA SER A 152 9.15 9.16 38.80
C SER A 152 8.15 9.85 37.86
N LEU A 153 7.77 9.20 36.72
CA LEU A 153 6.81 9.71 35.77
C LEU A 153 5.38 9.18 35.96
N SER A 154 5.16 8.36 36.99
CA SER A 154 3.86 7.74 37.32
C SER A 154 2.72 8.73 37.64
N GLY A 155 2.99 10.02 37.65
CA GLY A 155 2.00 11.07 37.89
C GLY A 155 1.33 11.65 36.65
N GLN A 156 1.85 11.38 35.43
CA GLN A 156 1.35 12.02 34.21
C GLN A 156 0.36 11.18 33.41
N PHE A 157 0.35 9.87 33.60
CA PHE A 157 -0.69 8.99 33.08
C PHE A 157 -1.46 8.39 34.28
N ALA A 158 -2.35 9.15 34.85
CA ALA A 158 -3.33 8.60 35.79
C ALA A 158 -4.17 7.57 35.01
N VAL A 159 -3.81 6.29 35.13
CA VAL A 159 -4.70 5.20 34.75
C VAL A 159 -5.98 5.43 35.56
N PRO A 160 -7.18 5.51 34.93
CA PRO A 160 -8.42 5.64 35.67
C PRO A 160 -8.48 4.59 36.77
N ASP A 161 -9.00 4.93 37.93
CA ASP A 161 -9.05 4.06 39.11
C ASP A 161 -9.66 2.66 38.86
N ALA A 162 -10.34 2.45 37.75
CA ALA A 162 -10.82 1.15 37.29
C ALA A 162 -9.72 0.11 36.98
N ALA A 163 -8.47 0.52 36.78
CA ALA A 163 -7.36 -0.40 36.60
C ALA A 163 -6.69 -0.87 37.89
N LYS A 164 -7.09 -0.29 39.05
CA LYS A 164 -6.58 -0.69 40.37
C LYS A 164 -7.17 -1.99 40.89
N ASP A 165 -8.27 -2.48 40.28
CA ASP A 165 -8.95 -3.69 40.74
C ASP A 165 -8.58 -4.93 39.91
N CYS A 166 -7.45 -4.87 39.23
CA CYS A 166 -6.88 -6.02 38.52
C CYS A 166 -6.11 -6.90 39.53
N THR A 167 -6.85 -7.64 40.35
CA THR A 167 -6.27 -8.64 41.30
C THR A 167 -5.54 -9.77 40.59
N ASP A 168 -5.70 -9.91 39.26
CA ASP A 168 -5.05 -10.91 38.42
C ASP A 168 -3.99 -10.32 37.50
N CYS A 169 -3.68 -9.01 37.59
CA CYS A 169 -2.54 -8.43 36.91
C CYS A 169 -1.24 -8.80 37.63
N VAL A 170 -0.99 -10.12 37.78
CA VAL A 170 0.30 -10.65 38.22
C VAL A 170 1.21 -10.67 37.01
N GLY A 171 1.77 -9.55 36.72
CA GLY A 171 2.77 -9.38 35.67
C GLY A 171 3.26 -7.96 35.75
N THR A 172 4.55 -7.79 35.64
CA THR A 172 5.16 -6.48 35.42
C THR A 172 4.28 -5.69 34.43
N PRO A 173 3.95 -4.42 34.74
CA PRO A 173 3.16 -3.61 33.84
C PRO A 173 3.71 -3.72 32.44
N ASN A 174 2.93 -4.30 31.52
CA ASN A 174 3.22 -4.44 30.10
C ASN A 174 4.52 -5.15 29.67
N ALA A 175 5.09 -6.03 30.48
CA ALA A 175 6.05 -6.99 29.95
C ALA A 175 5.34 -7.92 28.95
N GLY A 176 5.20 -7.50 27.70
CA GLY A 176 4.74 -8.36 26.62
C GLY A 176 3.66 -7.84 25.66
N ALA A 177 3.09 -6.67 25.85
CA ALA A 177 2.26 -6.09 24.80
C ALA A 177 3.14 -5.40 23.74
N THR A 178 3.85 -6.18 22.95
CA THR A 178 4.51 -5.64 21.77
C THR A 178 3.46 -5.39 20.71
N TYR A 179 3.37 -4.16 20.24
CA TYR A 179 2.49 -3.78 19.12
C TYR A 179 3.16 -4.04 17.76
N ASP A 180 4.10 -4.99 17.72
CA ASP A 180 4.95 -5.25 16.55
C ASP A 180 4.19 -5.89 15.39
N ASP A 181 3.31 -6.85 15.71
CA ASP A 181 2.64 -7.69 14.72
C ASP A 181 1.24 -7.18 14.35
N ALA A 182 0.76 -6.12 15.00
CA ALA A 182 -0.54 -5.56 14.69
C ALA A 182 -0.51 -4.89 13.31
N TRP A 183 -1.53 -5.16 12.48
CA TRP A 183 -1.62 -4.65 11.11
C TRP A 183 -1.56 -3.11 11.03
N ASP A 184 -1.92 -2.41 12.09
CA ASP A 184 -1.97 -0.96 12.20
C ASP A 184 -0.80 -0.35 12.99
N ALA A 185 0.11 -1.17 13.51
CA ALA A 185 1.22 -0.75 14.37
C ALA A 185 2.04 0.42 13.82
N SER A 186 2.33 0.38 12.51
CA SER A 186 3.09 1.43 11.81
C SER A 186 2.22 2.35 10.95
N ARG A 187 0.91 2.20 10.99
CA ARG A 187 -0.04 2.88 10.11
C ARG A 187 -0.91 3.88 10.84
N THR A 188 -1.40 3.51 12.01
CA THR A 188 -2.14 4.40 12.89
C THR A 188 -1.17 5.21 13.72
N VAL A 189 -1.42 6.51 13.83
CA VAL A 189 -0.60 7.44 14.61
C VAL A 189 -1.42 8.17 15.66
N GLY A 190 -0.74 8.63 16.69
CA GLY A 190 -1.31 9.47 17.75
C GLY A 190 -0.33 10.54 18.19
N CYS A 191 -0.80 11.53 18.92
CA CYS A 191 0.05 12.56 19.47
C CYS A 191 0.60 12.14 20.84
N LYS A 192 1.93 12.19 20.99
CA LYS A 192 2.60 12.21 22.28
C LYS A 192 2.78 13.67 22.66
N CYS A 193 2.01 14.13 23.63
CA CYS A 193 1.97 15.53 24.03
C CYS A 193 3.18 15.91 24.88
N ASP A 194 3.62 17.17 24.72
CA ASP A 194 4.59 17.78 25.62
C ASP A 194 4.01 17.93 27.03
N SER A 195 4.89 18.08 28.02
CA SER A 195 4.49 18.26 29.41
C SER A 195 3.57 19.47 29.55
N GLY A 196 2.41 19.25 30.19
CA GLY A 196 1.39 20.27 30.41
C GLY A 196 0.30 20.33 29.32
N PHE A 197 0.42 19.56 28.25
CA PHE A 197 -0.59 19.46 27.21
C PHE A 197 -1.25 18.08 27.22
N GLN A 198 -2.53 18.03 26.84
CA GLN A 198 -3.34 16.82 26.89
C GLN A 198 -4.35 16.76 25.76
N GLY A 199 -4.97 15.59 25.62
CA GLY A 199 -5.99 15.33 24.61
C GLY A 199 -5.43 14.76 23.31
N PRO A 200 -6.28 14.30 22.39
CA PRO A 200 -5.85 13.60 21.19
C PRO A 200 -5.05 14.47 20.22
N ALA A 201 -5.12 15.78 20.36
CA ALA A 201 -4.42 16.77 19.56
C ALA A 201 -3.54 17.70 20.41
N CYS A 202 -3.24 17.35 21.66
CA CYS A 202 -2.45 18.18 22.57
C CYS A 202 -2.97 19.63 22.71
N SER A 203 -4.29 19.79 22.74
CA SER A 203 -4.94 21.11 22.73
C SER A 203 -5.47 21.56 24.09
N LEU A 204 -5.30 20.78 25.14
CA LEU A 204 -5.77 21.05 26.50
C LEU A 204 -4.61 21.25 27.45
#